data_3fda8a31a1b04a3d20177cd352a838f9
#
_entry.id   3fda8a31a1b04a3d20177cd352a838f9
#
_cell.length_a   1.000
_cell.length_b   1.000
_cell.length_c   1.000
_cell.angle_alpha   90.00
_cell.angle_beta   90.00
_cell.angle_gamma   90.00
#
_symmetry.space_group_name_H-M   'P 1'
#
loop_
_entity.id
_entity.type
_entity.pdbx_description
1 polymer ?
#
loop_
_entity_poly.entity_id
_entity_poly.type
_entity_poly.pdbx_seq_one_letter_code
_entity_poly.pdbx_strand_id
1 'polypeptide(L)' 'SYEKNPLNLSESEIKKEIKIKKLEMNRLAKELDFDGAIRVREEIKSLQKELKS' A
#
# COMPACT_ATOMS: atom_id res chain seq x y z
N SER A 1 -13.53 2.89 -14.14
CA SER A 1 -14.24 1.65 -14.02
C SER A 1 -13.48 0.67 -13.13
N TYR A 2 -14.21 -0.09 -12.37
CA TYR A 2 -13.60 -1.04 -11.45
C TYR A 2 -12.87 -2.17 -12.17
N GLU A 3 -13.18 -2.43 -13.42
CA GLU A 3 -12.51 -3.48 -14.16
C GLU A 3 -11.04 -3.21 -14.39
N LYS A 4 -10.62 -1.98 -14.22
CA LYS A 4 -9.22 -1.62 -14.39
C LYS A 4 -8.35 -2.06 -13.24
N ASN A 5 -8.97 -2.40 -12.13
CA ASN A 5 -8.24 -2.80 -10.94
C ASN A 5 -8.07 -4.31 -10.94
N PRO A 6 -6.85 -4.82 -11.19
CA PRO A 6 -6.63 -6.26 -11.29
C PRO A 6 -6.91 -7.00 -10.00
N LEU A 7 -6.94 -6.30 -8.88
CA LEU A 7 -7.25 -6.90 -7.59
C LEU A 7 -8.72 -6.77 -7.24
N ASN A 8 -9.50 -6.11 -8.10
CA ASN A 8 -10.92 -5.88 -7.87
C ASN A 8 -11.21 -5.15 -6.57
N LEU A 9 -10.29 -4.32 -6.15
CA LEU A 9 -10.49 -3.52 -4.94
C LEU A 9 -11.18 -2.22 -5.30
N SER A 10 -12.14 -1.81 -4.49
CA SER A 10 -12.74 -0.50 -4.65
C SER A 10 -11.75 0.57 -4.20
N GLU A 11 -12.04 1.82 -4.58
CA GLU A 11 -11.19 2.93 -4.19
C GLU A 11 -11.04 3.02 -2.67
N SER A 12 -12.16 2.83 -1.95
CA SER A 12 -12.09 2.91 -0.49
C SER A 12 -11.27 1.78 0.11
N GLU A 13 -11.32 0.60 -0.51
CA GLU A 13 -10.53 -0.53 -0.04
C GLU A 13 -9.05 -0.30 -0.28
N ILE A 14 -8.70 0.31 -1.40
CA ILE A 14 -7.30 0.63 -1.69
C ILE A 14 -6.78 1.63 -0.67
N LYS A 15 -7.57 2.66 -0.37
CA LYS A 15 -7.17 3.65 0.63
C LYS A 15 -6.97 3.02 2.00
N LYS A 16 -7.84 2.09 2.36
CA LYS A 16 -7.72 1.39 3.63
C LYS A 16 -6.43 0.57 3.68
N GLU A 17 -6.12 -0.13 2.59
CA GLU A 17 -4.90 -0.91 2.51
C GLU A 17 -3.66 -0.04 2.64
N ILE A 18 -3.67 1.11 1.98
CA ILE A 18 -2.56 2.05 2.06
C ILE A 18 -2.34 2.47 3.51
N LYS A 19 -3.41 2.77 4.21
CA LYS A 19 -3.33 3.19 5.61
C LYS A 19 -2.72 2.08 6.48
N ILE A 20 -3.18 0.86 6.29
CA ILE A 20 -2.67 -0.28 7.05
C ILE A 20 -1.19 -0.47 6.77
N LYS A 21 -0.80 -0.40 5.49
CA LYS A 21 0.59 -0.60 5.12
C LYS A 21 1.49 0.51 5.63
N LYS A 22 0.98 1.74 5.72
CA LYS A 22 1.76 2.83 6.29
C LYS A 22 2.08 2.57 7.76
N LEU A 23 1.11 2.03 8.51
CA LEU A 23 1.34 1.68 9.90
C LEU A 23 2.37 0.57 10.01
N GLU A 24 2.28 -0.42 9.13
CA GLU A 24 3.24 -1.52 9.12
C GLU A 24 4.63 -1.03 8.78
N MET A 25 4.73 -0.13 7.81
CA MET A 25 6.02 0.44 7.43
C MET A 25 6.68 1.14 8.62
N ASN A 26 5.88 1.93 9.37
CA ASN A 26 6.40 2.62 10.54
C ASN A 26 6.87 1.63 11.60
N ARG A 27 6.13 0.55 11.80
CA ARG A 27 6.52 -0.47 12.76
C ARG A 27 7.83 -1.12 12.37
N LEU A 28 7.96 -1.47 11.09
CA LEU A 28 9.20 -2.09 10.61
C LEU A 28 10.39 -1.15 10.76
N ALA A 29 10.18 0.13 10.49
CA ALA A 29 11.25 1.10 10.65
C ALA A 29 11.68 1.22 12.10
N LYS A 30 10.74 1.16 13.04
CA LYS A 30 11.06 1.21 14.45
C LYS A 30 11.85 -0.02 14.88
N GLU A 31 11.60 -1.14 14.23
CA GLU A 31 12.34 -2.38 14.51
C GLU A 31 13.65 -2.46 13.75
N LEU A 32 13.99 -1.39 13.03
CA LEU A 32 15.20 -1.31 12.23
C LEU A 32 15.21 -2.33 11.08
N ASP A 33 14.03 -2.77 10.68
CA ASP A 33 13.86 -3.67 9.53
C ASP A 33 13.68 -2.80 8.29
N PHE A 34 14.78 -2.23 7.82
CA PHE A 34 14.72 -1.28 6.70
C PHE A 34 14.36 -1.96 5.39
N ASP A 35 14.83 -3.17 5.17
CA ASP A 35 14.46 -3.91 3.96
C ASP A 35 12.97 -4.16 3.90
N GLY A 36 12.38 -4.55 5.04
CA GLY A 36 10.94 -4.75 5.11
C GLY A 36 10.18 -3.46 4.91
N ALA A 37 10.67 -2.36 5.50
CA ALA A 37 10.03 -1.07 5.34
C ALA A 37 10.05 -0.61 3.89
N ILE A 38 11.16 -0.83 3.20
CA ILE A 38 11.27 -0.46 1.79
C ILE A 38 10.28 -1.27 0.94
N ARG A 39 10.16 -2.56 1.23
CA ARG A 39 9.22 -3.43 0.51
C ARG A 39 7.79 -2.93 0.68
N VAL A 40 7.41 -2.61 1.90
CA VAL A 40 6.06 -2.11 2.15
C VAL A 40 5.84 -0.77 1.48
N ARG A 41 6.87 0.09 1.47
CA ARG A 41 6.77 1.36 0.78
C ARG A 41 6.48 1.18 -0.71
N GLU A 42 7.13 0.20 -1.33
CA GLU A 42 6.89 -0.05 -2.75
C GLU A 42 5.47 -0.56 -2.98
N GLU A 43 4.94 -1.35 -2.05
CA GLU A 43 3.56 -1.80 -2.15
C GLU A 43 2.60 -0.62 -2.04
N ILE A 44 2.90 0.33 -1.16
CA ILE A 44 2.08 1.53 -1.03
C ILE A 44 2.08 2.31 -2.33
N LYS A 45 3.25 2.45 -2.95
CA LYS A 45 3.35 3.16 -4.23
C LYS A 45 2.49 2.53 -5.31
N SER A 46 2.49 1.19 -5.36
CA SER A 46 1.68 0.48 -6.33
C SER A 46 0.20 0.74 -6.11
N LEU A 47 -0.23 0.72 -4.85
CA LEU A 47 -1.62 0.98 -4.53
C LEU A 47 -2.00 2.42 -4.86
N GLN A 48 -1.12 3.37 -4.63
CA GLN A 48 -1.37 4.76 -4.97
C GLN A 48 -1.51 4.94 -6.46
N LYS A 49 -0.76 4.19 -7.25
CA LYS A 49 -0.91 4.20 -8.70
C LYS A 49 -2.29 3.73 -9.12
N GLU A 50 -2.79 2.69 -8.45
CA GLU A 50 -4.12 2.19 -8.75
C GLU A 50 -5.18 3.27 -8.54
N LEU A 51 -5.02 4.06 -7.48
CA LEU A 51 -5.97 5.12 -7.19
C LEU A 51 -5.98 6.18 -8.29
N LYS A 52 -4.83 6.44 -8.90
CA LYS A 52 -4.73 7.45 -9.94
C LYS A 52 -5.20 6.96 -11.31
N SER A 53 -5.31 5.66 -11.47
CA SER A 53 -5.81 5.09 -12.73
C SER A 53 -7.33 5.24 -12.87
#